data_1908567793279b16dd7d21693e14cdae
#
_entry.id   1908567793279b16dd7d21693e14cdae
#
_cell.length_a   1.000
_cell.length_b   1.000
_cell.length_c   1.000
_cell.angle_alpha   90.00
_cell.angle_beta   90.00
_cell.angle_gamma   90.00
#
_symmetry.space_group_name_H-M   'P 1'
#
loop_
_entity.id
_entity.type
_entity.pdbx_description
1 polymer ?
#
loop_
_entity_poly.entity_id
_entity_poly.type
_entity_poly.pdbx_seq_one_letter_code
_entity_poly.pdbx_strand_id
1 'polypeptide(L)'
;YTVITLGYDQYGVPGETSRADFTTPKDQTVGTPSVTCNFDEITGTSFTVTVTPNADCGEYFLVQLGRGELEKQFEQWGPMMGYANIGDMIKGFAWYGHNEVYTQTFGDLLPCTDYDLVILPTDVNGTYGDIITVPVTTAKQGGEGVAEMTITYDAVGGDAESGYYLPVTYTPNDQTSIHHDLLIEKNFFNQNYTDESLAALMKSDTNPFNPYDCLLYTSDAAD
;
A
#
# COMPACT_ATOMS: atom_id res chain seq x y z
N TYR A 1 -4.56 -26.69 -5.84
CA TYR A 1 -5.98 -27.12 -5.99
C TYR A 1 -6.33 -28.16 -4.96
N THR A 2 -7.58 -28.16 -4.53
CA THR A 2 -8.15 -29.17 -3.64
C THR A 2 -9.34 -29.80 -4.33
N VAL A 3 -9.35 -31.11 -4.39
CA VAL A 3 -10.55 -31.89 -4.78
C VAL A 3 -11.18 -32.44 -3.53
N ILE A 4 -12.48 -32.19 -3.36
CA ILE A 4 -13.28 -32.70 -2.27
C ILE A 4 -14.39 -33.54 -2.87
N THR A 5 -14.56 -34.75 -2.38
CA THR A 5 -15.64 -35.66 -2.80
C THR A 5 -16.46 -36.13 -1.62
N LEU A 6 -17.74 -36.29 -1.84
CA LEU A 6 -18.70 -36.85 -0.89
C LEU A 6 -19.45 -37.98 -1.59
N GLY A 7 -19.34 -39.19 -1.04
CA GLY A 7 -20.10 -40.35 -1.52
C GLY A 7 -21.44 -40.48 -0.79
N TYR A 8 -22.41 -41.07 -1.45
CA TYR A 8 -23.70 -41.44 -0.87
C TYR A 8 -23.90 -42.94 -0.97
N ASP A 9 -24.50 -43.56 0.02
CA ASP A 9 -24.88 -44.94 -0.03
C ASP A 9 -26.13 -45.16 -0.92
N GLN A 10 -26.59 -46.43 -1.06
CA GLN A 10 -27.75 -46.78 -1.88
C GLN A 10 -29.07 -46.19 -1.34
N TYR A 11 -29.10 -45.67 -0.14
CA TYR A 11 -30.27 -45.04 0.49
C TYR A 11 -30.17 -43.50 0.46
N GLY A 12 -29.11 -42.95 -0.17
CA GLY A 12 -28.89 -41.52 -0.25
C GLY A 12 -28.31 -40.89 1.03
N VAL A 13 -27.74 -41.72 1.92
CA VAL A 13 -27.08 -41.20 3.13
C VAL A 13 -25.64 -40.81 2.79
N PRO A 14 -25.23 -39.54 3.10
CA PRO A 14 -23.86 -39.11 2.84
C PRO A 14 -22.86 -39.83 3.75
N GLY A 15 -21.75 -40.24 3.18
CA GLY A 15 -20.60 -40.79 3.90
C GLY A 15 -19.67 -39.68 4.37
N GLU A 16 -18.41 -40.06 4.60
CA GLU A 16 -17.36 -39.06 4.93
C GLU A 16 -16.85 -38.38 3.67
N THR A 17 -16.43 -37.11 3.82
CA THR A 17 -15.74 -36.38 2.76
C THR A 17 -14.33 -36.90 2.58
N SER A 18 -13.90 -37.07 1.34
CA SER A 18 -12.51 -37.33 1.00
C SER A 18 -11.91 -36.07 0.35
N ARG A 19 -10.67 -35.77 0.69
CA ARG A 19 -9.94 -34.61 0.18
C ARG A 19 -8.62 -35.04 -0.42
N ALA A 20 -8.28 -34.47 -1.56
CA ALA A 20 -6.95 -34.55 -2.18
C ALA A 20 -6.48 -33.17 -2.61
N ASP A 21 -5.27 -32.84 -2.24
CA ASP A 21 -4.61 -31.60 -2.64
C ASP A 21 -3.59 -31.91 -3.73
N PHE A 22 -3.51 -31.04 -4.75
CA PHE A 22 -2.48 -31.13 -5.79
C PHE A 22 -2.09 -29.72 -6.27
N THR A 23 -0.86 -29.63 -6.76
CA THR A 23 -0.32 -28.39 -7.34
C THR A 23 -0.01 -28.67 -8.81
N THR A 24 -0.51 -27.82 -9.71
CA THR A 24 -0.09 -27.86 -11.12
C THR A 24 1.37 -27.38 -11.23
N PRO A 25 2.14 -27.95 -12.15
CA PRO A 25 3.45 -27.40 -12.46
C PRO A 25 3.32 -25.92 -12.87
N LYS A 26 4.30 -25.10 -12.48
CA LYS A 26 4.43 -23.73 -13.01
C LYS A 26 4.77 -23.83 -14.50
N ASP A 27 4.16 -23.00 -15.33
CA ASP A 27 4.57 -22.86 -16.71
C ASP A 27 6.04 -22.45 -16.76
N GLN A 28 6.80 -23.08 -17.64
CA GLN A 28 8.21 -22.77 -17.78
C GLN A 28 8.39 -21.57 -18.71
N THR A 29 9.16 -20.60 -18.28
CA THR A 29 9.54 -19.44 -19.07
C THR A 29 10.53 -19.84 -20.17
N VAL A 30 10.46 -19.15 -21.30
CA VAL A 30 11.51 -19.16 -22.30
C VAL A 30 12.64 -18.24 -21.83
N GLY A 31 13.79 -18.81 -21.51
CA GLY A 31 14.88 -18.08 -20.87
C GLY A 31 14.63 -17.76 -19.40
N THR A 32 15.32 -16.76 -18.91
CA THR A 32 15.21 -16.26 -17.52
C THR A 32 14.86 -14.76 -17.53
N PRO A 33 13.56 -14.42 -17.71
CA PRO A 33 13.14 -13.03 -17.73
C PRO A 33 13.46 -12.36 -16.40
N SER A 34 14.13 -11.22 -16.46
CA SER A 34 14.58 -10.47 -15.29
C SER A 34 14.75 -9.00 -15.61
N VAL A 35 14.85 -8.18 -14.57
CA VAL A 35 15.15 -6.75 -14.68
C VAL A 35 16.22 -6.36 -13.68
N THR A 36 16.90 -5.24 -13.95
CA THR A 36 17.76 -4.55 -12.99
C THR A 36 17.15 -3.19 -12.66
N CYS A 37 17.30 -2.75 -11.40
CA CYS A 37 16.78 -1.50 -10.90
C CYS A 37 17.92 -0.59 -10.46
N ASN A 38 17.86 0.68 -10.85
CA ASN A 38 18.73 1.74 -10.36
C ASN A 38 17.87 2.85 -9.76
N PHE A 39 18.07 3.15 -8.49
CA PHE A 39 17.39 4.28 -7.83
C PHE A 39 18.21 5.54 -8.10
N ASP A 40 17.60 6.48 -8.80
CA ASP A 40 18.25 7.74 -9.20
C ASP A 40 18.11 8.83 -8.14
N GLU A 41 16.96 8.89 -7.49
CA GLU A 41 16.64 9.86 -6.44
C GLU A 41 15.73 9.23 -5.39
N ILE A 42 16.04 9.44 -4.11
CA ILE A 42 15.20 9.05 -2.97
C ILE A 42 15.04 10.27 -2.07
N THR A 43 13.81 10.75 -1.98
CA THR A 43 13.43 11.88 -1.11
C THR A 43 12.65 11.39 0.11
N GLY A 44 12.15 12.29 0.95
CA GLY A 44 11.25 11.95 2.06
C GLY A 44 9.88 11.45 1.59
N THR A 45 9.42 11.87 0.43
CA THR A 45 8.05 11.58 -0.05
C THR A 45 8.01 10.91 -1.42
N SER A 46 9.15 10.57 -1.99
CA SER A 46 9.22 9.92 -3.30
C SER A 46 10.52 9.14 -3.49
N PHE A 47 10.50 8.23 -4.45
CA PHE A 47 11.72 7.70 -5.05
C PHE A 47 11.55 7.56 -6.57
N THR A 48 12.64 7.79 -7.29
CA THR A 48 12.72 7.59 -8.74
C THR A 48 13.58 6.36 -9.02
N VAL A 49 13.11 5.49 -9.87
CA VAL A 49 13.81 4.26 -10.25
C VAL A 49 13.81 4.08 -11.76
N THR A 50 14.98 3.72 -12.29
CA THR A 50 15.14 3.29 -13.68
C THR A 50 15.24 1.77 -13.71
N VAL A 51 14.32 1.13 -14.42
CA VAL A 51 14.22 -0.33 -14.58
C VAL A 51 14.67 -0.71 -15.97
N THR A 52 15.59 -1.67 -16.05
CA THR A 52 16.16 -2.16 -17.32
C THR A 52 15.90 -3.65 -17.45
N PRO A 53 15.10 -4.09 -18.45
CA PRO A 53 14.86 -5.51 -18.70
C PRO A 53 16.09 -6.18 -19.37
N ASN A 54 16.25 -7.49 -19.09
CA ASN A 54 17.21 -8.30 -19.82
C ASN A 54 16.63 -8.78 -21.17
N ALA A 55 17.43 -9.46 -21.98
CA ALA A 55 17.03 -9.92 -23.31
C ALA A 55 15.93 -11.01 -23.29
N ASP A 56 15.76 -11.73 -22.19
CA ASP A 56 14.74 -12.76 -22.02
C ASP A 56 13.39 -12.18 -21.53
N CYS A 57 13.38 -10.91 -21.12
CA CYS A 57 12.19 -10.23 -20.63
C CYS A 57 11.36 -9.70 -21.80
N GLY A 58 10.17 -10.22 -21.98
CA GLY A 58 9.22 -9.74 -23.00
C GLY A 58 8.47 -8.49 -22.52
N GLU A 59 8.02 -8.51 -21.26
CA GLU A 59 7.33 -7.41 -20.62
C GLU A 59 7.56 -7.49 -19.10
N TYR A 60 7.46 -6.40 -18.37
CA TYR A 60 7.47 -6.40 -16.92
C TYR A 60 6.46 -5.42 -16.34
N PHE A 61 5.96 -5.76 -15.16
CA PHE A 61 4.97 -5.00 -14.40
C PHE A 61 5.59 -4.61 -13.07
N LEU A 62 5.36 -3.37 -12.62
CA LEU A 62 5.92 -2.89 -11.36
C LEU A 62 4.84 -2.24 -10.49
N VAL A 63 4.91 -2.52 -9.20
CA VAL A 63 4.06 -1.93 -8.17
C VAL A 63 4.91 -1.58 -6.94
N GLN A 64 4.52 -0.54 -6.22
CA GLN A 64 5.12 -0.18 -4.95
C GLN A 64 4.15 -0.58 -3.83
N LEU A 65 4.68 -1.23 -2.79
CA LEU A 65 3.93 -1.67 -1.61
C LEU A 65 4.72 -1.31 -0.34
N GLY A 66 4.06 -1.33 0.81
CA GLY A 66 4.74 -1.34 2.09
C GLY A 66 5.62 -2.59 2.23
N ARG A 67 6.70 -2.49 3.01
CA ARG A 67 7.65 -3.58 3.19
C ARG A 67 6.97 -4.87 3.68
N GLY A 68 7.11 -5.97 2.91
CA GLY A 68 6.57 -7.28 3.27
C GLY A 68 5.04 -7.40 3.17
N GLU A 69 4.38 -6.50 2.42
CA GLU A 69 2.92 -6.48 2.31
C GLU A 69 2.38 -7.29 1.11
N LEU A 70 3.23 -7.81 0.23
CA LEU A 70 2.79 -8.45 -1.02
C LEU A 70 1.82 -9.60 -0.80
N GLU A 71 2.19 -10.57 0.05
CA GLU A 71 1.38 -11.74 0.35
C GLU A 71 0.09 -11.36 1.09
N LYS A 72 0.17 -10.45 2.05
CA LYS A 72 -1.00 -9.97 2.81
C LYS A 72 -1.99 -9.24 1.90
N GLN A 73 -1.49 -8.42 0.98
CA GLN A 73 -2.34 -7.74 -0.01
C GLN A 73 -3.05 -8.75 -0.90
N PHE A 74 -2.36 -9.80 -1.33
CA PHE A 74 -2.99 -10.86 -2.11
C PHE A 74 -4.02 -11.65 -1.29
N GLU A 75 -3.70 -12.04 -0.05
CA GLU A 75 -4.65 -12.75 0.84
C GLU A 75 -5.92 -11.93 1.09
N GLN A 76 -5.79 -10.63 1.27
CA GLN A 76 -6.89 -9.73 1.57
C GLN A 76 -7.71 -9.38 0.33
N TRP A 77 -7.07 -9.06 -0.78
CA TRP A 77 -7.74 -8.47 -1.95
C TRP A 77 -7.80 -9.41 -3.16
N GLY A 78 -6.82 -10.30 -3.31
CA GLY A 78 -6.67 -11.15 -4.49
C GLY A 78 -7.94 -11.91 -4.85
N PRO A 79 -8.47 -12.77 -3.97
CA PRO A 79 -9.68 -13.53 -4.24
C PRO A 79 -10.92 -12.67 -4.46
N MET A 80 -11.04 -11.55 -3.72
CA MET A 80 -12.16 -10.63 -3.82
C MET A 80 -12.18 -9.90 -5.17
N MET A 81 -11.00 -9.58 -5.71
CA MET A 81 -10.84 -8.93 -7.01
C MET A 81 -10.76 -9.93 -8.18
N GLY A 82 -10.84 -11.23 -7.89
CA GLY A 82 -10.82 -12.29 -8.90
C GLY A 82 -9.44 -12.67 -9.41
N TYR A 83 -8.35 -12.28 -8.73
CA TYR A 83 -6.99 -12.69 -9.09
C TYR A 83 -6.73 -14.12 -8.66
N ALA A 84 -6.25 -14.95 -9.57
CA ALA A 84 -5.98 -16.35 -9.31
C ALA A 84 -4.66 -16.59 -8.55
N ASN A 85 -3.71 -15.66 -8.67
CA ASN A 85 -2.39 -15.72 -8.05
C ASN A 85 -1.81 -14.31 -7.87
N ILE A 86 -0.68 -14.23 -7.15
CA ILE A 86 0.02 -12.96 -6.89
C ILE A 86 0.48 -12.27 -8.19
N GLY A 87 0.90 -13.02 -9.19
CA GLY A 87 1.31 -12.46 -10.49
C GLY A 87 0.16 -11.73 -11.18
N ASP A 88 -1.04 -12.32 -11.17
CA ASP A 88 -2.24 -11.67 -11.73
C ASP A 88 -2.58 -10.39 -10.96
N MET A 89 -2.40 -10.38 -9.64
CA MET A 89 -2.61 -9.18 -8.84
C MET A 89 -1.58 -8.08 -9.17
N ILE A 90 -0.30 -8.41 -9.23
CA ILE A 90 0.75 -7.45 -9.62
C ILE A 90 0.44 -6.85 -11.00
N LYS A 91 0.10 -7.70 -11.97
CA LYS A 91 -0.28 -7.27 -13.31
C LYS A 91 -1.53 -6.37 -13.31
N GLY A 92 -2.50 -6.66 -12.46
CA GLY A 92 -3.72 -5.88 -12.33
C GLY A 92 -3.53 -4.55 -11.62
N PHE A 93 -2.60 -4.45 -10.69
CA PHE A 93 -2.28 -3.22 -9.96
C PHE A 93 -1.29 -2.33 -10.74
N ALA A 94 -0.40 -2.92 -11.50
CA ALA A 94 0.42 -2.20 -12.48
C ALA A 94 -0.46 -1.79 -13.66
N TRP A 95 -0.77 -0.53 -13.80
CA TRP A 95 -1.70 0.00 -14.82
C TRP A 95 -1.36 -0.43 -16.24
N TYR A 96 -0.08 -0.66 -16.53
CA TYR A 96 0.43 -1.16 -17.83
C TYR A 96 1.79 -1.83 -17.64
N GLY A 97 2.17 -2.68 -18.60
CA GLY A 97 3.47 -3.30 -18.66
C GLY A 97 4.46 -2.50 -19.49
N HIS A 98 5.72 -2.77 -19.26
CA HIS A 98 6.85 -2.15 -19.97
C HIS A 98 7.71 -3.21 -20.62
N ASN A 99 8.26 -2.95 -21.80
CA ASN A 99 9.16 -3.84 -22.53
C ASN A 99 10.51 -3.21 -22.88
N GLU A 100 10.72 -1.98 -22.45
CA GLU A 100 11.93 -1.19 -22.65
C GLU A 100 12.43 -0.64 -21.32
N VAL A 101 13.57 0.02 -21.33
CA VAL A 101 14.05 0.79 -20.17
C VAL A 101 13.03 1.86 -19.81
N TYR A 102 12.59 1.84 -18.57
CA TYR A 102 11.59 2.77 -18.09
C TYR A 102 11.99 3.40 -16.76
N THR A 103 11.79 4.69 -16.65
CA THR A 103 12.03 5.45 -15.42
C THR A 103 10.70 5.90 -14.84
N GLN A 104 10.47 5.60 -13.56
CA GLN A 104 9.25 5.98 -12.85
C GLN A 104 9.58 6.62 -11.52
N THR A 105 8.81 7.67 -11.18
CA THR A 105 8.79 8.25 -9.85
C THR A 105 7.54 7.78 -9.11
N PHE A 106 7.73 7.23 -7.93
CA PHE A 106 6.67 6.92 -6.97
C PHE A 106 6.65 8.05 -5.94
N GLY A 107 5.52 8.74 -5.86
CA GLY A 107 5.28 9.87 -4.97
C GLY A 107 4.27 9.54 -3.87
N ASP A 108 3.92 10.55 -3.09
CA ASP A 108 2.95 10.47 -2.00
C ASP A 108 3.31 9.43 -0.94
N LEU A 109 4.61 9.25 -0.71
CA LEU A 109 5.15 8.29 0.25
C LEU A 109 5.39 8.94 1.60
N LEU A 110 5.41 8.13 2.65
CA LEU A 110 5.76 8.56 4.00
C LEU A 110 7.27 8.69 4.16
N PRO A 111 7.77 9.72 4.87
CA PRO A 111 9.18 9.84 5.19
C PRO A 111 9.68 8.72 6.10
N CYS A 112 10.97 8.40 5.99
CA CYS A 112 11.65 7.41 6.82
C CYS A 112 10.91 6.06 6.89
N THR A 113 10.26 5.68 5.79
CA THR A 113 9.37 4.51 5.70
C THR A 113 9.91 3.50 4.71
N ASP A 114 9.77 2.24 5.07
CA ASP A 114 10.22 1.11 4.29
C ASP A 114 9.16 0.66 3.28
N TYR A 115 9.58 0.54 2.03
CA TYR A 115 8.77 0.06 0.92
C TYR A 115 9.46 -1.07 0.18
N ASP A 116 8.69 -1.82 -0.57
CA ASP A 116 9.16 -2.79 -1.56
C ASP A 116 8.69 -2.36 -2.95
N LEU A 117 9.63 -2.22 -3.88
CA LEU A 117 9.33 -2.19 -5.30
C LEU A 117 9.23 -3.63 -5.77
N VAL A 118 8.03 -4.06 -6.13
CA VAL A 118 7.74 -5.42 -6.57
C VAL A 118 7.59 -5.43 -8.08
N ILE A 119 8.32 -6.32 -8.75
CA ILE A 119 8.36 -6.39 -10.21
C ILE A 119 8.08 -7.82 -10.64
N LEU A 120 7.17 -7.97 -11.59
CA LEU A 120 6.86 -9.22 -12.24
C LEU A 120 7.36 -9.17 -13.69
N PRO A 121 8.49 -9.78 -14.03
CA PRO A 121 8.90 -9.96 -15.41
C PRO A 121 8.14 -11.12 -16.07
N THR A 122 7.89 -11.01 -17.35
CA THR A 122 7.37 -12.10 -18.20
C THR A 122 8.34 -12.39 -19.31
N ASP A 123 8.29 -13.62 -19.85
CA ASP A 123 9.00 -13.96 -21.08
C ASP A 123 8.28 -13.41 -22.33
N VAL A 124 8.82 -13.67 -23.50
CA VAL A 124 8.27 -13.23 -24.80
C VAL A 124 6.88 -13.81 -25.11
N ASN A 125 6.46 -14.86 -24.40
CA ASN A 125 5.14 -15.48 -24.53
C ASN A 125 4.16 -14.99 -23.44
N GLY A 126 4.60 -14.12 -22.54
CA GLY A 126 3.81 -13.62 -21.41
C GLY A 126 3.77 -14.56 -20.20
N THR A 127 4.62 -15.60 -20.18
CA THR A 127 4.72 -16.50 -19.02
C THR A 127 5.45 -15.79 -17.89
N TYR A 128 4.90 -15.86 -16.67
CA TYR A 128 5.43 -15.17 -15.49
C TYR A 128 6.79 -15.74 -15.06
N GLY A 129 7.78 -14.90 -14.99
CA GLY A 129 9.06 -15.15 -14.35
C GLY A 129 8.96 -15.15 -12.82
N ASP A 130 10.11 -15.12 -12.17
CA ASP A 130 10.16 -14.97 -10.71
C ASP A 130 9.91 -13.52 -10.30
N ILE A 131 9.12 -13.34 -9.25
CA ILE A 131 8.85 -12.00 -8.71
C ILE A 131 10.14 -11.46 -8.10
N ILE A 132 10.48 -10.24 -8.47
CA ILE A 132 11.66 -9.51 -7.96
C ILE A 132 11.15 -8.47 -6.96
N THR A 133 11.68 -8.52 -5.75
CA THR A 133 11.39 -7.54 -4.71
C THR A 133 12.64 -6.74 -4.39
N VAL A 134 12.58 -5.43 -4.58
CA VAL A 134 13.71 -4.52 -4.32
C VAL A 134 13.32 -3.58 -3.18
N PRO A 135 14.00 -3.69 -2.04
CA PRO A 135 13.72 -2.84 -0.89
C PRO A 135 14.18 -1.40 -1.13
N VAL A 136 13.37 -0.44 -0.69
CA VAL A 136 13.71 0.98 -0.70
C VAL A 136 13.18 1.63 0.58
N THR A 137 13.95 2.56 1.15
CA THR A 137 13.54 3.35 2.32
C THR A 137 13.58 4.81 1.93
N THR A 138 12.47 5.53 2.13
CA THR A 138 12.40 6.97 1.89
C THR A 138 13.32 7.73 2.84
N ALA A 139 13.83 8.87 2.40
CA ALA A 139 14.68 9.72 3.22
C ALA A 139 13.89 10.34 4.39
N LYS A 140 14.60 10.81 5.39
CA LYS A 140 14.00 11.63 6.44
C LYS A 140 13.50 12.95 5.84
N GLN A 141 12.41 13.45 6.37
CA GLN A 141 11.87 14.77 6.10
C GLN A 141 11.77 15.54 7.43
N GLY A 142 11.86 16.87 7.39
CA GLY A 142 11.93 17.70 8.58
C GLY A 142 13.33 17.75 9.19
N GLY A 143 13.46 18.48 10.28
CA GLY A 143 14.71 18.67 11.02
C GLY A 143 14.90 17.67 12.16
N GLU A 144 15.98 17.83 12.92
CA GLU A 144 16.30 17.03 14.10
C GLU A 144 15.84 17.66 15.42
N GLY A 145 15.19 18.83 15.34
CA GLY A 145 14.67 19.55 16.50
C GLY A 145 13.31 19.05 16.96
N VAL A 146 12.67 19.86 17.80
CA VAL A 146 11.33 19.57 18.30
C VAL A 146 10.29 19.92 17.23
N ALA A 147 9.46 18.94 16.87
CA ALA A 147 8.32 19.16 15.99
C ALA A 147 7.25 19.98 16.71
N GLU A 148 6.81 21.08 16.11
CA GLU A 148 5.80 21.97 16.63
C GLU A 148 4.75 22.30 15.56
N MET A 149 3.50 22.43 15.97
CA MET A 149 2.37 22.79 15.12
C MET A 149 1.69 24.03 15.64
N THR A 150 1.42 24.97 14.76
CA THR A 150 0.50 26.07 15.02
C THR A 150 -0.84 25.76 14.36
N ILE A 151 -1.92 25.83 15.13
CA ILE A 151 -3.28 25.61 14.63
C ILE A 151 -4.03 26.93 14.69
N THR A 152 -4.57 27.35 13.57
CA THR A 152 -5.49 28.50 13.47
C THR A 152 -6.81 28.06 12.85
N TYR A 153 -7.88 28.77 13.14
CA TYR A 153 -9.19 28.48 12.57
C TYR A 153 -9.96 29.75 12.30
N ASP A 154 -10.80 29.72 11.30
CA ASP A 154 -11.69 30.81 10.96
C ASP A 154 -13.08 30.62 11.58
N ALA A 155 -14.01 31.52 11.29
CA ALA A 155 -15.38 31.39 11.74
C ALA A 155 -16.04 30.16 11.14
N VAL A 156 -16.89 29.49 11.92
CA VAL A 156 -17.74 28.40 11.42
C VAL A 156 -18.61 28.91 10.28
N GLY A 157 -18.53 28.23 9.13
CA GLY A 157 -19.36 28.49 7.95
C GLY A 157 -20.47 27.43 7.78
N GLY A 158 -21.32 27.66 6.79
CA GLY A 158 -22.43 26.77 6.50
C GLY A 158 -23.69 27.05 7.31
N ASP A 159 -24.68 26.19 7.15
CA ASP A 159 -25.99 26.28 7.82
C ASP A 159 -26.58 24.87 8.06
N ALA A 160 -27.80 24.82 8.61
CA ALA A 160 -28.46 23.55 8.93
C ALA A 160 -28.88 22.73 7.68
N GLU A 161 -28.99 23.34 6.51
CA GLU A 161 -29.36 22.67 5.25
C GLU A 161 -28.14 22.13 4.52
N SER A 162 -27.04 22.93 4.46
CA SER A 162 -25.79 22.59 3.76
C SER A 162 -24.76 21.90 4.68
N GLY A 163 -25.01 21.86 5.97
CA GLY A 163 -24.05 21.43 6.98
C GLY A 163 -23.12 22.55 7.43
N TYR A 164 -22.54 22.39 8.62
CA TYR A 164 -21.55 23.33 9.16
C TYR A 164 -20.14 22.83 8.87
N TYR A 165 -19.21 23.75 8.62
CA TYR A 165 -17.79 23.46 8.46
C TYR A 165 -16.93 24.48 9.21
N LEU A 166 -15.75 24.04 9.64
CA LEU A 166 -14.74 24.87 10.29
C LEU A 166 -13.47 24.84 9.45
N PRO A 167 -13.06 25.95 8.80
CA PRO A 167 -11.75 26.04 8.18
C PRO A 167 -10.67 26.02 9.26
N VAL A 168 -9.75 25.07 9.18
CA VAL A 168 -8.62 24.93 10.08
C VAL A 168 -7.34 24.97 9.26
N THR A 169 -6.37 25.76 9.69
CA THR A 169 -5.05 25.83 9.09
C THR A 169 -4.03 25.24 10.06
N TYR A 170 -3.28 24.27 9.59
CA TYR A 170 -2.18 23.64 10.29
C TYR A 170 -0.86 24.17 9.71
N THR A 171 0.00 24.74 10.55
CA THR A 171 1.29 25.29 10.14
C THR A 171 2.39 24.57 10.91
N PRO A 172 3.06 23.59 10.32
CA PRO A 172 4.21 22.93 10.92
C PRO A 172 5.43 23.85 10.94
N ASN A 173 6.32 23.64 11.90
CA ASN A 173 7.66 24.22 11.83
C ASN A 173 8.58 23.36 10.94
N ASP A 174 9.77 23.87 10.64
CA ASP A 174 10.75 23.17 9.78
C ASP A 174 11.29 21.85 10.36
N GLN A 175 10.94 21.55 11.61
CA GLN A 175 11.35 20.32 12.29
C GLN A 175 10.28 19.22 12.17
N THR A 176 9.05 19.57 11.81
CA THR A 176 7.93 18.66 11.68
C THR A 176 7.97 17.97 10.30
N SER A 177 8.01 16.65 10.28
CA SER A 177 7.98 15.87 9.04
C SER A 177 6.58 15.30 8.76
N ILE A 178 5.86 14.93 9.78
CA ILE A 178 4.50 14.35 9.70
C ILE A 178 3.71 14.86 10.90
N HIS A 179 2.42 15.07 10.70
CA HIS A 179 1.49 15.32 11.79
C HIS A 179 0.21 14.50 11.59
N HIS A 180 -0.47 14.23 12.69
CA HIS A 180 -1.78 13.57 12.71
C HIS A 180 -2.79 14.51 13.33
N ASP A 181 -3.96 14.64 12.71
CA ASP A 181 -5.02 15.53 13.15
C ASP A 181 -6.25 14.72 13.51
N LEU A 182 -6.95 15.15 14.54
CA LEU A 182 -8.22 14.57 14.94
C LEU A 182 -9.17 15.68 15.38
N LEU A 183 -10.37 15.70 14.80
CA LEU A 183 -11.48 16.51 15.30
C LEU A 183 -12.38 15.64 16.18
N ILE A 184 -12.47 16.00 17.46
CA ILE A 184 -13.26 15.26 18.44
C ILE A 184 -14.20 16.20 19.19
N GLU A 185 -15.41 15.72 19.48
CA GLU A 185 -16.37 16.49 20.30
C GLU A 185 -15.85 16.62 21.74
N LYS A 186 -15.88 17.86 22.27
CA LYS A 186 -15.24 18.21 23.55
C LYS A 186 -15.78 17.43 24.75
N ASN A 187 -17.09 17.20 24.82
CA ASN A 187 -17.67 16.46 25.96
C ASN A 187 -17.30 14.97 25.85
N PHE A 188 -17.27 14.42 24.64
CA PHE A 188 -16.83 13.05 24.42
C PHE A 188 -15.35 12.87 24.78
N PHE A 189 -14.49 13.82 24.39
CA PHE A 189 -13.08 13.84 24.80
C PHE A 189 -12.95 13.85 26.32
N ASN A 190 -13.59 14.81 27.02
CA ASN A 190 -13.48 14.96 28.45
C ASN A 190 -13.99 13.76 29.28
N GLN A 191 -14.89 12.97 28.70
CA GLN A 191 -15.44 11.77 29.36
C GLN A 191 -14.58 10.51 29.13
N ASN A 192 -13.83 10.44 28.06
CA ASN A 192 -13.20 9.20 27.61
C ASN A 192 -11.68 9.27 27.52
N TYR A 193 -11.09 10.48 27.45
CA TYR A 193 -9.66 10.64 27.17
C TYR A 193 -9.00 11.69 28.08
N THR A 194 -7.69 11.58 28.18
CA THR A 194 -6.77 12.66 28.56
C THR A 194 -5.87 12.97 27.36
N ASP A 195 -5.17 14.10 27.39
CA ASP A 195 -4.22 14.46 26.32
C ASP A 195 -3.19 13.35 26.08
N GLU A 196 -2.68 12.72 27.16
CA GLU A 196 -1.70 11.65 27.05
C GLU A 196 -2.29 10.37 26.47
N SER A 197 -3.50 9.99 26.87
CA SER A 197 -4.16 8.78 26.39
C SER A 197 -4.54 8.90 24.91
N LEU A 198 -5.01 10.07 24.48
CA LEU A 198 -5.32 10.34 23.10
C LEU A 198 -4.05 10.40 22.24
N ALA A 199 -2.99 11.07 22.70
CA ALA A 199 -1.71 11.11 22.01
C ALA A 199 -1.10 9.71 21.85
N ALA A 200 -1.23 8.83 22.86
CA ALA A 200 -0.78 7.43 22.75
C ALA A 200 -1.58 6.66 21.70
N LEU A 201 -2.89 6.91 21.62
CA LEU A 201 -3.76 6.30 20.61
C LEU A 201 -3.42 6.78 19.20
N MET A 202 -3.20 8.08 19.01
CA MET A 202 -2.81 8.66 17.71
C MET A 202 -1.44 8.18 17.23
N LYS A 203 -0.57 7.71 18.14
CA LYS A 203 0.73 7.11 17.80
C LYS A 203 0.65 5.62 17.48
N SER A 204 -0.48 4.96 17.75
CA SER A 204 -0.62 3.53 17.53
C SER A 204 -1.06 3.23 16.09
N ASP A 205 -0.50 2.18 15.50
CA ASP A 205 -0.88 1.69 14.16
C ASP A 205 -2.33 1.17 14.12
N THR A 206 -2.97 1.03 15.28
CA THR A 206 -4.36 0.57 15.42
C THR A 206 -5.28 1.69 15.90
N ASN A 207 -5.31 2.80 15.17
CA ASN A 207 -6.25 3.88 15.50
C ASN A 207 -7.70 3.42 15.24
N PRO A 208 -8.54 3.27 16.29
CA PRO A 208 -9.91 2.78 16.12
C PRO A 208 -10.87 3.83 15.53
N PHE A 209 -10.46 5.10 15.42
CA PHE A 209 -11.32 6.17 14.92
C PHE A 209 -11.31 6.31 13.41
N ASN A 210 -10.24 5.89 12.76
CA ASN A 210 -10.18 5.92 11.31
C ASN A 210 -9.14 4.93 10.78
N PRO A 211 -9.55 3.77 10.24
CA PRO A 211 -8.63 2.86 9.55
C PRO A 211 -8.03 3.48 8.27
N TYR A 212 -8.58 4.60 7.83
CA TYR A 212 -8.06 5.46 6.77
C TYR A 212 -7.53 6.74 7.37
N ASP A 213 -6.85 6.65 8.53
CA ASP A 213 -6.34 7.83 9.18
C ASP A 213 -5.87 8.80 8.15
N CYS A 214 -6.57 9.89 8.06
CA CYS A 214 -6.19 10.97 7.20
C CYS A 214 -4.78 11.39 7.61
N LEU A 215 -3.80 10.76 7.02
CA LEU A 215 -2.56 11.40 6.73
C LEU A 215 -2.98 12.55 5.82
N LEU A 216 -3.47 13.61 6.41
CA LEU A 216 -3.69 14.86 5.71
C LEU A 216 -2.31 15.33 5.32
N TYR A 217 -1.89 14.90 4.16
CA TYR A 217 -0.77 15.51 3.47
C TYR A 217 -1.14 16.97 3.28
N THR A 218 -0.56 17.83 4.09
CA THR A 218 -0.52 19.25 3.75
C THR A 218 0.50 19.45 2.64
N SER A 219 0.23 18.88 1.47
CA SER A 219 1.05 19.14 0.31
C SER A 219 0.70 20.44 -0.39
N ASP A 220 -0.27 21.21 0.09
CA ASP A 220 -0.73 22.41 -0.60
C ASP A 220 -0.87 23.62 0.31
N ALA A 221 0.21 23.97 0.97
CA ALA A 221 0.37 25.32 1.49
C ALA A 221 1.36 26.12 0.60
N ALA A 222 1.22 26.00 -0.73
CA ALA A 222 1.97 26.81 -1.66
C ALA A 222 1.17 27.03 -2.92
N ASP A 223 0.18 27.96 -2.83
CA ASP A 223 -0.12 28.94 -3.89
C ASP A 223 -0.82 30.15 -3.29
#